data_473944a4bb95a819beadbc8518260f3a
#
_entry.id   473944a4bb95a819beadbc8518260f3a
#
_cell.length_a   1.000
_cell.length_b   1.000
_cell.length_c   1.000
_cell.angle_alpha   90.00
_cell.angle_beta   90.00
_cell.angle_gamma   90.00
#
_symmetry.space_group_name_H-M   'P 1'
#
loop_
_entity.id
_entity.type
_entity.pdbx_description
1 polymer ?
#
loop_
_entity_poly.entity_id
_entity_poly.type
_entity_poly.pdbx_seq_one_letter_code
_entity_poly.pdbx_strand_id
1 'polypeptide(L)'
;MNLSRFIALRIYRNSEPGKQVSRPAVFIAMVGIALGLAVMIIAVSVIVGFKSEVRDKIVGFGAHIQIGNLDAARSYETRPVVVGDSMMAALSDYPEVKHVQRYSTKPGMIKTADAFQGMVLKGVGQEYDSTFFHRHLLEGEFPQFSDSASSNRVVISKSLANKLQLKLGDKIDTYFIQDDVRARRLKIVGIYQTNFSEYDNLFLLTDLYLVNRLNNWEPDQVSGVELEIRDYDKLEETTYEIAVDTDENPDRYGAEYCVRNVEQLNPQIFAWLGILDVNIWVILILMIGVAGFTMVSGLLIIIIERTSMIGVLKSLGANNFTIRKVFLWFSVFLIGKGMLWGNIIGLAFYFVQRWSGLFKLDPETYYMATVPVSFNIWLFLLLNAGTLLASVLMLLGPSFLITRIHPATSIRYE
;
A
#
# COMPACT_ATOMS: atom_id res chain seq x y z
N MET A 1 33.29 -21.58 26.39
CA MET A 1 31.82 -21.82 26.26
C MET A 1 31.14 -21.14 27.46
N ASN A 2 30.14 -20.29 27.24
CA ASN A 2 29.52 -19.52 28.34
C ASN A 2 28.61 -20.46 29.14
N LEU A 3 28.94 -20.72 30.42
CA LEU A 3 28.26 -21.69 31.30
C LEU A 3 26.71 -21.49 31.28
N SER A 4 26.25 -20.24 31.32
CA SER A 4 24.82 -19.91 31.30
C SER A 4 24.13 -20.39 30.03
N ARG A 5 24.79 -20.27 28.87
CA ARG A 5 24.26 -20.76 27.58
C ARG A 5 24.21 -22.28 27.52
N PHE A 6 25.24 -22.96 28.07
CA PHE A 6 25.29 -24.41 28.13
C PHE A 6 24.17 -25.00 28.99
N ILE A 7 23.97 -24.46 30.18
CA ILE A 7 22.88 -24.87 31.08
C ILE A 7 21.51 -24.60 30.44
N ALA A 8 21.30 -23.43 29.83
CA ALA A 8 20.07 -23.08 29.13
C ALA A 8 19.74 -24.06 28.00
N LEU A 9 20.73 -24.42 27.19
CA LEU A 9 20.57 -25.37 26.09
C LEU A 9 20.20 -26.77 26.60
N ARG A 10 20.82 -27.19 27.72
CA ARG A 10 20.55 -28.48 28.33
C ARG A 10 19.17 -28.54 28.96
N ILE A 11 18.70 -27.48 29.61
CA ILE A 11 17.32 -27.38 30.12
C ILE A 11 16.33 -27.47 28.95
N TYR A 12 16.66 -26.81 27.84
CA TYR A 12 15.81 -26.79 26.64
C TYR A 12 15.73 -28.18 25.97
N ARG A 13 16.85 -28.95 25.90
CA ARG A 13 16.93 -30.26 25.24
C ARG A 13 16.50 -31.44 26.10
N ASN A 14 16.81 -31.42 27.41
CA ASN A 14 16.51 -32.51 28.33
C ASN A 14 15.25 -32.19 29.16
N SER A 15 14.10 -32.45 28.56
CA SER A 15 12.85 -32.59 29.32
C SER A 15 12.73 -34.03 29.76
N GLU A 16 13.00 -34.33 31.06
CA GLU A 16 12.84 -35.66 31.62
C GLU A 16 11.41 -36.19 31.48
N PRO A 17 11.21 -37.49 31.20
CA PRO A 17 9.89 -38.08 30.95
C PRO A 17 9.05 -38.30 32.21
N GLY A 18 9.12 -37.45 33.21
CA GLY A 18 8.38 -37.63 34.45
C GLY A 18 7.63 -36.41 35.01
N LYS A 19 7.99 -35.17 34.58
CA LYS A 19 7.32 -33.94 35.04
C LYS A 19 6.82 -33.13 33.86
N GLN A 20 5.54 -33.35 33.46
CA GLN A 20 4.97 -32.86 32.19
C GLN A 20 4.36 -31.45 32.25
N VAL A 21 4.49 -30.69 33.34
CA VAL A 21 3.77 -29.41 33.50
C VAL A 21 4.36 -28.27 32.66
N SER A 22 5.68 -28.25 32.43
CA SER A 22 6.35 -27.16 31.69
C SER A 22 6.19 -27.23 30.16
N ARG A 23 5.94 -28.41 29.58
CA ARG A 23 5.79 -28.54 28.13
C ARG A 23 4.62 -27.75 27.57
N PRO A 24 3.39 -27.81 28.14
CA PRO A 24 2.26 -26.98 27.65
C PRO A 24 2.54 -25.47 27.77
N ALA A 25 3.13 -25.01 28.86
CA ALA A 25 3.43 -23.59 29.06
C ALA A 25 4.48 -23.06 28.04
N VAL A 26 5.55 -23.83 27.81
CA VAL A 26 6.56 -23.53 26.80
C VAL A 26 5.93 -23.53 25.41
N PHE A 27 5.08 -24.50 25.10
CA PHE A 27 4.38 -24.59 23.83
C PHE A 27 3.44 -23.39 23.61
N ILE A 28 2.62 -23.03 24.62
CA ILE A 28 1.72 -21.89 24.54
C ILE A 28 2.50 -20.58 24.32
N ALA A 29 3.60 -20.38 25.04
CA ALA A 29 4.46 -19.21 24.87
C ALA A 29 5.06 -19.16 23.45
N MET A 30 5.54 -20.28 22.94
CA MET A 30 6.08 -20.37 21.57
C MET A 30 5.00 -20.08 20.51
N VAL A 31 3.80 -20.66 20.65
CA VAL A 31 2.67 -20.43 19.76
C VAL A 31 2.22 -18.97 19.81
N GLY A 32 2.20 -18.35 20.99
CA GLY A 32 1.85 -16.93 21.14
C GLY A 32 2.78 -16.01 20.34
N ILE A 33 4.11 -16.27 20.39
CA ILE A 33 5.07 -15.51 19.59
C ILE A 33 4.89 -15.81 18.10
N ALA A 34 4.73 -17.09 17.74
CA ALA A 34 4.57 -17.49 16.34
C ALA A 34 3.32 -16.83 15.72
N LEU A 35 2.18 -16.88 16.40
CA LEU A 35 0.94 -16.25 15.94
C LEU A 35 1.07 -14.74 15.92
N GLY A 36 1.64 -14.14 16.97
CA GLY A 36 1.84 -12.68 17.02
C GLY A 36 2.66 -12.17 15.85
N LEU A 37 3.82 -12.79 15.59
CA LEU A 37 4.68 -12.41 14.47
C LEU A 37 4.02 -12.71 13.10
N ALA A 38 3.35 -13.85 12.95
CA ALA A 38 2.64 -14.18 11.71
C ALA A 38 1.56 -13.15 11.40
N VAL A 39 0.73 -12.77 12.38
CA VAL A 39 -0.31 -11.75 12.22
C VAL A 39 0.30 -10.39 11.87
N MET A 40 1.41 -9.99 12.51
CA MET A 40 2.09 -8.73 12.17
C MET A 40 2.61 -8.75 10.72
N ILE A 41 3.24 -9.84 10.26
CA ILE A 41 3.71 -9.96 8.88
C ILE A 41 2.55 -9.90 7.90
N ILE A 42 1.46 -10.63 8.16
CA ILE A 42 0.26 -10.65 7.31
C ILE A 42 -0.36 -9.25 7.24
N ALA A 43 -0.62 -8.62 8.39
CA ALA A 43 -1.26 -7.31 8.45
C ALA A 43 -0.45 -6.25 7.69
N VAL A 44 0.87 -6.18 7.92
CA VAL A 44 1.74 -5.22 7.23
C VAL A 44 1.78 -5.52 5.73
N SER A 45 1.91 -6.79 5.31
CA SER A 45 1.94 -7.16 3.89
C SER A 45 0.64 -6.79 3.17
N VAL A 46 -0.51 -7.00 3.81
CA VAL A 46 -1.83 -6.66 3.24
C VAL A 46 -2.02 -5.15 3.16
N ILE A 47 -1.73 -4.41 4.24
CA ILE A 47 -1.97 -2.96 4.27
C ILE A 47 -1.03 -2.23 3.31
N VAL A 48 0.26 -2.58 3.28
CA VAL A 48 1.21 -2.00 2.34
C VAL A 48 0.83 -2.34 0.89
N GLY A 49 0.42 -3.60 0.64
CA GLY A 49 -0.06 -4.02 -0.67
C GLY A 49 -1.31 -3.25 -1.10
N PHE A 50 -2.26 -3.07 -0.18
CA PHE A 50 -3.49 -2.33 -0.44
C PHE A 50 -3.23 -0.85 -0.78
N LYS A 51 -2.39 -0.18 0.02
CA LYS A 51 -2.00 1.23 -0.24
C LYS A 51 -1.32 1.39 -1.60
N SER A 52 -0.40 0.49 -1.93
CA SER A 52 0.29 0.51 -3.23
C SER A 52 -0.68 0.32 -4.38
N GLU A 53 -1.58 -0.68 -4.31
CA GLU A 53 -2.53 -0.98 -5.38
C GLU A 53 -3.50 0.18 -5.63
N VAL A 54 -4.07 0.79 -4.57
CA VAL A 54 -4.97 1.95 -4.71
C VAL A 54 -4.22 3.14 -5.30
N ARG A 55 -3.01 3.43 -4.79
CA ARG A 55 -2.18 4.52 -5.32
C ARG A 55 -1.84 4.32 -6.79
N ASP A 56 -1.40 3.10 -7.17
CA ASP A 56 -1.00 2.79 -8.53
C ASP A 56 -2.18 2.95 -9.52
N LYS A 57 -3.42 2.68 -9.07
CA LYS A 57 -4.61 2.93 -9.87
C LYS A 57 -4.89 4.41 -10.06
N ILE A 58 -4.83 5.21 -9.00
CA ILE A 58 -5.05 6.66 -9.10
C ILE A 58 -4.00 7.30 -10.01
N VAL A 59 -2.73 6.93 -9.83
CA VAL A 59 -1.62 7.40 -10.66
C VAL A 59 -1.78 6.95 -12.11
N GLY A 60 -2.28 5.73 -12.35
CA GLY A 60 -2.54 5.23 -13.70
C GLY A 60 -3.60 6.03 -14.48
N PHE A 61 -4.52 6.70 -13.79
CA PHE A 61 -5.49 7.61 -14.41
C PHE A 61 -5.01 9.05 -14.57
N GLY A 62 -4.16 9.56 -13.65
CA GLY A 62 -3.84 10.98 -13.58
C GLY A 62 -2.38 11.33 -13.26
N ALA A 63 -1.45 10.36 -13.34
CA ALA A 63 -0.03 10.49 -12.97
C ALA A 63 0.20 10.94 -11.52
N HIS A 64 1.44 11.28 -11.16
CA HIS A 64 1.81 11.64 -9.78
C HIS A 64 1.62 13.14 -9.50
N ILE A 65 1.92 13.99 -10.48
CA ILE A 65 1.81 15.44 -10.38
C ILE A 65 1.03 15.94 -11.61
N GLN A 66 0.15 16.89 -11.41
CA GLN A 66 -0.57 17.58 -12.47
C GLN A 66 -0.31 19.07 -12.40
N ILE A 67 -0.03 19.66 -13.55
CA ILE A 67 0.06 21.11 -13.75
C ILE A 67 -1.14 21.51 -14.60
N GLY A 68 -1.97 22.40 -14.10
CA GLY A 68 -3.16 22.87 -14.77
C GLY A 68 -3.40 24.35 -14.53
N ASN A 69 -4.57 24.85 -14.92
CA ASN A 69 -4.97 26.23 -14.71
C ASN A 69 -5.42 26.44 -13.25
N LEU A 70 -4.94 27.49 -12.59
CA LEU A 70 -5.28 27.82 -11.20
C LEU A 70 -6.78 28.08 -11.03
N ASP A 71 -7.41 28.76 -11.97
CA ASP A 71 -8.84 29.04 -11.95
C ASP A 71 -9.68 27.77 -12.15
N ALA A 72 -9.23 26.82 -13.00
CA ALA A 72 -9.88 25.52 -13.17
C ALA A 72 -9.83 24.69 -11.89
N ALA A 73 -8.81 24.88 -11.04
CA ALA A 73 -8.72 24.24 -9.74
C ALA A 73 -9.82 24.69 -8.76
N ARG A 74 -10.45 25.83 -9.02
CA ARG A 74 -11.49 26.44 -8.18
C ARG A 74 -12.89 26.35 -8.79
N SER A 75 -13.01 25.85 -10.02
CA SER A 75 -14.26 25.78 -10.80
C SER A 75 -14.43 24.43 -11.45
N TYR A 76 -15.67 24.02 -11.72
CA TYR A 76 -15.98 22.85 -12.54
C TYR A 76 -15.80 23.08 -14.05
N GLU A 77 -15.51 24.31 -14.47
CA GLU A 77 -15.23 24.64 -15.85
C GLU A 77 -13.78 24.31 -16.19
N THR A 78 -13.61 23.66 -17.35
CA THR A 78 -12.29 23.36 -17.89
C THR A 78 -11.69 24.62 -18.50
N ARG A 79 -10.59 25.11 -17.95
CA ARG A 79 -9.83 26.25 -18.48
C ARG A 79 -8.48 25.77 -18.99
N PRO A 80 -8.02 26.27 -20.15
CA PRO A 80 -6.75 25.82 -20.69
C PRO A 80 -5.55 26.46 -20.00
N VAL A 81 -4.41 25.81 -20.17
CA VAL A 81 -3.07 26.36 -20.02
C VAL A 81 -2.28 26.13 -21.30
N VAL A 82 -1.33 27.01 -21.58
CA VAL A 82 -0.44 26.84 -22.72
C VAL A 82 0.73 25.96 -22.34
N VAL A 83 0.90 24.86 -23.05
CA VAL A 83 2.00 23.91 -22.84
C VAL A 83 2.75 23.69 -24.14
N GLY A 84 3.80 24.48 -24.33
CA GLY A 84 4.72 24.32 -25.46
C GLY A 84 5.76 23.24 -25.25
N ASP A 85 6.45 22.88 -26.34
CA ASP A 85 7.52 21.86 -26.30
C ASP A 85 8.70 22.26 -25.42
N SER A 86 8.97 23.57 -25.26
CA SER A 86 9.99 24.08 -24.34
C SER A 86 9.65 23.77 -22.87
N MET A 87 8.39 23.91 -22.47
CA MET A 87 7.93 23.57 -21.12
C MET A 87 8.00 22.04 -20.91
N MET A 88 7.58 21.25 -21.90
CA MET A 88 7.67 19.79 -21.84
C MET A 88 9.12 19.32 -21.67
N ALA A 89 10.07 19.94 -22.39
CA ALA A 89 11.49 19.64 -22.25
C ALA A 89 12.01 20.03 -20.86
N ALA A 90 11.71 21.23 -20.39
CA ALA A 90 12.13 21.70 -19.06
C ALA A 90 11.61 20.79 -17.94
N LEU A 91 10.35 20.37 -18.02
CA LEU A 91 9.75 19.43 -17.05
C LEU A 91 10.38 18.02 -17.12
N SER A 92 10.82 17.60 -18.29
CA SER A 92 11.50 16.30 -18.47
C SER A 92 12.93 16.29 -17.95
N ASP A 93 13.57 17.47 -17.81
CA ASP A 93 14.96 17.61 -17.32
C ASP A 93 15.06 17.44 -15.79
N TYR A 94 13.95 17.47 -15.05
CA TYR A 94 13.99 17.19 -13.61
C TYR A 94 14.43 15.74 -13.33
N PRO A 95 15.43 15.52 -12.45
CA PRO A 95 16.00 14.19 -12.21
C PRO A 95 14.97 13.15 -11.74
N GLU A 96 14.00 13.61 -10.96
CA GLU A 96 12.96 12.76 -10.37
C GLU A 96 11.81 12.47 -11.34
N VAL A 97 11.68 13.24 -12.43
CA VAL A 97 10.64 13.05 -13.43
C VAL A 97 11.03 11.89 -14.35
N LYS A 98 10.11 10.95 -14.51
CA LYS A 98 10.25 9.78 -15.36
C LYS A 98 9.62 10.01 -16.73
N HIS A 99 8.44 10.63 -16.75
CA HIS A 99 7.66 10.85 -17.96
C HIS A 99 6.76 12.08 -17.82
N VAL A 100 6.57 12.80 -18.92
CA VAL A 100 5.75 14.01 -19.01
C VAL A 100 4.79 13.85 -20.18
N GLN A 101 3.50 14.15 -19.98
CA GLN A 101 2.48 14.02 -21.02
C GLN A 101 1.40 15.09 -20.87
N ARG A 102 0.89 15.59 -22.01
CA ARG A 102 -0.23 16.52 -22.07
C ARG A 102 -1.55 15.76 -21.97
N TYR A 103 -2.55 16.39 -21.38
CA TYR A 103 -3.91 15.89 -21.37
C TYR A 103 -4.92 17.01 -21.47
N SER A 104 -6.10 16.68 -21.98
CA SER A 104 -7.25 17.57 -21.96
C SER A 104 -8.49 16.81 -21.52
N THR A 105 -9.36 17.51 -20.80
CA THR A 105 -10.63 16.95 -20.33
C THR A 105 -11.82 17.72 -20.85
N LYS A 106 -12.93 17.03 -21.07
CA LYS A 106 -14.24 17.66 -21.37
C LYS A 106 -15.34 16.86 -20.70
N PRO A 107 -16.04 17.47 -19.72
CA PRO A 107 -17.26 16.89 -19.17
C PRO A 107 -18.35 16.81 -20.25
N GLY A 108 -19.12 15.73 -20.20
CA GLY A 108 -20.21 15.49 -21.13
C GLY A 108 -21.16 14.41 -20.65
N MET A 109 -22.05 13.99 -21.52
CA MET A 109 -23.02 12.93 -21.25
C MET A 109 -23.07 11.93 -22.42
N ILE A 110 -23.17 10.65 -22.09
CA ILE A 110 -23.54 9.60 -23.03
C ILE A 110 -25.05 9.44 -22.99
N LYS A 111 -25.68 9.38 -24.17
CA LYS A 111 -27.07 9.05 -24.31
C LYS A 111 -27.20 7.71 -25.03
N THR A 112 -27.89 6.77 -24.41
CA THR A 112 -28.37 5.54 -25.03
C THR A 112 -29.89 5.60 -25.19
N ALA A 113 -30.53 4.55 -25.76
CA ALA A 113 -31.97 4.50 -25.87
C ALA A 113 -32.69 4.63 -24.52
N ASP A 114 -32.10 4.03 -23.47
CA ASP A 114 -32.73 3.83 -22.17
C ASP A 114 -32.06 4.59 -21.01
N ALA A 115 -30.89 5.23 -21.22
CA ALA A 115 -30.11 5.83 -20.14
C ALA A 115 -29.32 7.08 -20.56
N PHE A 116 -29.10 7.95 -19.56
CA PHE A 116 -28.14 9.04 -19.62
C PHE A 116 -27.07 8.80 -18.57
N GLN A 117 -25.80 8.96 -18.96
CA GLN A 117 -24.67 8.82 -18.04
C GLN A 117 -23.72 10.00 -18.22
N GLY A 118 -23.46 10.72 -17.11
CA GLY A 118 -22.40 11.71 -17.06
C GLY A 118 -21.03 11.05 -17.23
N MET A 119 -20.15 11.68 -17.98
CA MET A 119 -18.79 11.20 -18.25
C MET A 119 -17.82 12.37 -18.43
N VAL A 120 -16.54 12.05 -18.38
CA VAL A 120 -15.45 12.98 -18.74
C VAL A 120 -14.64 12.33 -19.86
N LEU A 121 -14.57 12.99 -21.02
CA LEU A 121 -13.58 12.63 -22.01
C LEU A 121 -12.21 13.07 -21.56
N LYS A 122 -11.25 12.15 -21.49
CA LYS A 122 -9.83 12.43 -21.33
C LYS A 122 -9.16 12.24 -22.68
N GLY A 123 -8.73 13.36 -23.27
CA GLY A 123 -7.95 13.39 -24.50
C GLY A 123 -6.49 13.22 -24.18
N VAL A 124 -5.81 12.32 -24.88
CA VAL A 124 -4.39 12.03 -24.73
C VAL A 124 -3.70 12.05 -26.09
N GLY A 125 -2.44 12.46 -26.11
CA GLY A 125 -1.61 12.59 -27.33
C GLY A 125 -0.74 11.37 -27.59
N GLN A 126 0.25 11.57 -28.49
CA GLN A 126 1.19 10.51 -28.88
C GLN A 126 2.18 10.17 -27.77
N GLU A 127 2.50 11.14 -26.91
CA GLU A 127 3.40 10.99 -25.76
C GLU A 127 2.79 10.23 -24.58
N TYR A 128 1.51 9.86 -24.64
CA TYR A 128 0.81 9.23 -23.53
C TYR A 128 1.34 7.83 -23.21
N ASP A 129 1.73 7.59 -21.94
CA ASP A 129 2.08 6.25 -21.47
C ASP A 129 0.83 5.39 -21.27
N SER A 130 0.55 4.55 -22.24
CA SER A 130 -0.60 3.64 -22.23
C SER A 130 -0.36 2.32 -21.48
N THR A 131 0.80 2.14 -20.84
CA THR A 131 1.21 0.88 -20.18
C THR A 131 0.21 0.43 -19.12
N PHE A 132 -0.34 1.38 -18.36
CA PHE A 132 -1.36 1.12 -17.36
C PHE A 132 -2.63 0.53 -18.00
N PHE A 133 -3.16 1.17 -19.03
CA PHE A 133 -4.38 0.71 -19.71
C PHE A 133 -4.17 -0.56 -20.51
N HIS A 134 -3.00 -0.77 -21.10
CA HIS A 134 -2.67 -2.05 -21.76
C HIS A 134 -2.71 -3.23 -20.80
N ARG A 135 -2.24 -3.06 -19.56
CA ARG A 135 -2.32 -4.12 -18.52
C ARG A 135 -3.73 -4.43 -18.07
N HIS A 136 -4.66 -3.47 -18.20
CA HIS A 136 -6.04 -3.60 -17.78
C HIS A 136 -7.03 -3.78 -18.94
N LEU A 137 -6.54 -3.87 -20.17
CA LEU A 137 -7.37 -4.07 -21.36
C LEU A 137 -7.95 -5.48 -21.37
N LEU A 138 -9.28 -5.59 -21.52
CA LEU A 138 -10.00 -6.85 -21.60
C LEU A 138 -10.36 -7.25 -23.03
N GLU A 139 -10.83 -6.27 -23.82
CA GLU A 139 -11.34 -6.51 -25.17
C GLU A 139 -10.89 -5.38 -26.10
N GLY A 140 -10.58 -5.70 -27.36
CA GLY A 140 -10.18 -4.72 -28.36
C GLY A 140 -8.72 -4.30 -28.28
N GLU A 141 -8.45 -3.05 -28.61
CA GLU A 141 -7.12 -2.45 -28.65
C GLU A 141 -7.11 -1.09 -27.94
N PHE A 142 -5.94 -0.69 -27.41
CA PHE A 142 -5.70 0.68 -26.99
C PHE A 142 -5.01 1.38 -28.19
N PRO A 143 -5.72 2.28 -28.91
CA PRO A 143 -5.17 2.89 -30.11
C PRO A 143 -4.08 3.91 -29.74
N GLN A 144 -3.18 4.16 -30.67
CA GLN A 144 -2.37 5.38 -30.63
C GLN A 144 -3.30 6.56 -30.90
N PHE A 145 -3.50 7.36 -29.87
CA PHE A 145 -4.26 8.60 -29.96
C PHE A 145 -3.38 9.72 -30.53
N SER A 146 -4.03 10.76 -31.05
CA SER A 146 -3.36 11.83 -31.80
C SER A 146 -3.67 13.20 -31.20
N ASP A 147 -2.70 14.08 -31.29
CA ASP A 147 -2.78 15.51 -30.99
C ASP A 147 -3.11 16.37 -32.23
N SER A 148 -3.03 15.78 -33.43
CA SER A 148 -3.16 16.49 -34.72
C SER A 148 -4.41 16.09 -35.52
N ALA A 149 -5.02 14.93 -35.24
CA ALA A 149 -6.20 14.43 -35.95
C ALA A 149 -7.18 13.69 -35.05
N SER A 150 -8.47 13.77 -35.35
CA SER A 150 -9.49 13.02 -34.64
C SER A 150 -9.78 11.70 -35.33
N SER A 151 -9.63 10.60 -34.60
CA SER A 151 -10.03 9.26 -35.06
C SER A 151 -11.49 8.91 -34.74
N ASN A 152 -12.16 9.69 -33.89
CA ASN A 152 -13.48 9.39 -33.32
C ASN A 152 -13.54 8.00 -32.65
N ARG A 153 -12.42 7.53 -32.11
CA ARG A 153 -12.27 6.30 -31.34
C ARG A 153 -12.29 6.59 -29.87
N VAL A 154 -12.81 5.65 -29.08
CA VAL A 154 -12.87 5.78 -27.64
C VAL A 154 -12.61 4.44 -26.96
N VAL A 155 -11.89 4.49 -25.84
CA VAL A 155 -11.71 3.35 -24.94
C VAL A 155 -12.53 3.62 -23.69
N ILE A 156 -13.34 2.64 -23.27
CA ILE A 156 -14.28 2.76 -22.14
C ILE A 156 -14.01 1.65 -21.12
N SER A 157 -14.50 1.85 -19.89
CA SER A 157 -14.43 0.79 -18.88
C SER A 157 -15.50 -0.29 -19.08
N LYS A 158 -15.22 -1.49 -18.55
CA LYS A 158 -16.19 -2.59 -18.50
C LYS A 158 -17.41 -2.27 -17.65
N SER A 159 -17.22 -1.53 -16.56
CA SER A 159 -18.29 -1.05 -15.68
C SER A 159 -19.27 -0.18 -16.46
N LEU A 160 -18.76 0.81 -17.19
CA LEU A 160 -19.58 1.70 -18.03
C LEU A 160 -20.23 0.93 -19.19
N ALA A 161 -19.50 0.02 -19.86
CA ALA A 161 -20.03 -0.81 -20.92
C ALA A 161 -21.20 -1.67 -20.45
N ASN A 162 -21.08 -2.32 -19.30
CA ASN A 162 -22.16 -3.11 -18.70
C ASN A 162 -23.37 -2.26 -18.32
N LYS A 163 -23.13 -1.10 -17.68
CA LYS A 163 -24.18 -0.18 -17.22
C LYS A 163 -25.02 0.35 -18.38
N LEU A 164 -24.40 0.61 -19.52
CA LEU A 164 -25.05 1.15 -20.71
C LEU A 164 -25.37 0.08 -21.79
N GLN A 165 -25.11 -1.20 -21.50
CA GLN A 165 -25.29 -2.35 -22.40
C GLN A 165 -24.54 -2.20 -23.73
N LEU A 166 -23.35 -1.60 -23.68
CA LEU A 166 -22.49 -1.35 -24.84
C LEU A 166 -21.49 -2.49 -25.05
N LYS A 167 -21.11 -2.69 -26.33
CA LYS A 167 -20.16 -3.72 -26.75
C LYS A 167 -19.02 -3.09 -27.56
N LEU A 168 -17.91 -3.85 -27.66
CA LEU A 168 -16.84 -3.50 -28.58
C LEU A 168 -17.35 -3.30 -30.01
N GLY A 169 -16.95 -2.19 -30.66
CA GLY A 169 -17.34 -1.81 -31.98
C GLY A 169 -18.63 -0.98 -32.08
N ASP A 170 -19.39 -0.85 -31.00
CA ASP A 170 -20.59 -0.01 -30.96
C ASP A 170 -20.21 1.47 -31.10
N LYS A 171 -21.18 2.26 -31.55
CA LYS A 171 -21.09 3.71 -31.65
C LYS A 171 -21.91 4.34 -30.54
N ILE A 172 -21.32 5.24 -29.79
CA ILE A 172 -21.98 5.99 -28.71
C ILE A 172 -22.21 7.44 -29.13
N ASP A 173 -23.39 7.97 -28.83
CA ASP A 173 -23.71 9.37 -29.03
C ASP A 173 -23.37 10.12 -27.71
N THR A 174 -22.44 11.07 -27.82
CA THR A 174 -21.95 11.87 -26.69
C THR A 174 -22.35 13.32 -26.90
N TYR A 175 -22.78 13.97 -25.81
CA TYR A 175 -23.26 15.34 -25.82
C TYR A 175 -22.44 16.16 -24.86
N PHE A 176 -21.99 17.32 -25.33
CA PHE A 176 -21.20 18.30 -24.58
C PHE A 176 -21.96 19.62 -24.56
N ILE A 177 -22.13 20.16 -23.36
CA ILE A 177 -22.85 21.42 -23.15
C ILE A 177 -21.80 22.46 -22.75
N GLN A 178 -21.75 23.54 -23.54
CA GLN A 178 -20.98 24.74 -23.27
C GLN A 178 -21.87 25.92 -23.70
N ASP A 179 -21.44 26.76 -24.61
CA ASP A 179 -22.30 27.81 -25.20
C ASP A 179 -23.39 27.21 -26.10
N ASP A 180 -23.01 26.12 -26.81
CA ASP A 180 -23.87 25.29 -27.66
C ASP A 180 -23.81 23.83 -27.29
N VAL A 181 -24.87 23.07 -27.62
CA VAL A 181 -24.87 21.60 -27.47
C VAL A 181 -24.14 20.97 -28.67
N ARG A 182 -23.02 20.36 -28.37
CA ARG A 182 -22.23 19.63 -29.39
C ARG A 182 -22.41 18.14 -29.22
N ALA A 183 -22.82 17.48 -30.31
CA ALA A 183 -22.92 16.03 -30.37
C ALA A 183 -21.72 15.44 -31.11
N ARG A 184 -21.21 14.30 -30.62
CA ARG A 184 -20.20 13.49 -31.30
C ARG A 184 -20.60 12.03 -31.23
N ARG A 185 -20.31 11.31 -32.31
CA ARG A 185 -20.50 9.88 -32.38
C ARG A 185 -19.15 9.21 -32.37
N LEU A 186 -18.86 8.48 -31.30
CA LEU A 186 -17.59 7.83 -31.05
C LEU A 186 -17.71 6.32 -31.15
N LYS A 187 -16.70 5.65 -31.75
CA LYS A 187 -16.64 4.20 -31.86
C LYS A 187 -15.83 3.61 -30.71
N ILE A 188 -16.39 2.63 -30.01
CA ILE A 188 -15.71 1.87 -28.97
C ILE A 188 -14.70 0.93 -29.61
N VAL A 189 -13.42 1.08 -29.35
CA VAL A 189 -12.33 0.27 -29.90
C VAL A 189 -11.60 -0.56 -28.82
N GLY A 190 -11.79 -0.23 -27.55
CA GLY A 190 -11.23 -0.97 -26.42
C GLY A 190 -12.11 -0.90 -25.19
N ILE A 191 -12.08 -1.97 -24.41
CA ILE A 191 -12.78 -2.06 -23.11
C ILE A 191 -11.74 -2.48 -22.07
N TYR A 192 -11.55 -1.64 -21.06
CA TYR A 192 -10.62 -1.89 -19.96
C TYR A 192 -11.37 -2.14 -18.63
N GLN A 193 -10.69 -2.70 -17.66
CA GLN A 193 -11.22 -2.88 -16.30
C GLN A 193 -10.12 -2.68 -15.26
N THR A 194 -10.22 -1.60 -14.48
CA THR A 194 -9.31 -1.35 -13.36
C THR A 194 -9.91 -1.73 -12.02
N ASN A 195 -11.22 -1.95 -11.94
CA ASN A 195 -12.01 -2.11 -10.73
C ASN A 195 -11.96 -0.87 -9.81
N PHE A 196 -11.63 0.30 -10.34
CA PHE A 196 -11.68 1.56 -9.63
C PHE A 196 -12.93 2.32 -10.02
N SER A 197 -14.04 1.98 -9.36
CA SER A 197 -15.41 2.32 -9.78
C SER A 197 -15.63 3.82 -9.98
N GLU A 198 -14.99 4.68 -9.16
CA GLU A 198 -15.12 6.13 -9.28
C GLU A 198 -14.60 6.65 -10.63
N TYR A 199 -13.47 6.11 -11.09
CA TYR A 199 -12.86 6.50 -12.37
C TYR A 199 -13.39 5.69 -13.53
N ASP A 200 -13.61 4.39 -13.35
CA ASP A 200 -14.15 3.49 -14.38
C ASP A 200 -15.54 3.95 -14.88
N ASN A 201 -16.37 4.52 -14.00
CA ASN A 201 -17.70 5.03 -14.38
C ASN A 201 -17.68 6.45 -14.95
N LEU A 202 -16.55 7.13 -14.91
CA LEU A 202 -16.45 8.54 -15.27
C LEU A 202 -15.61 8.78 -16.51
N PHE A 203 -14.43 8.16 -16.64
CA PHE A 203 -13.47 8.50 -17.68
C PHE A 203 -13.59 7.62 -18.92
N LEU A 204 -13.54 8.32 -20.07
CA LEU A 204 -13.38 7.75 -21.41
C LEU A 204 -12.13 8.33 -22.04
N LEU A 205 -11.29 7.49 -22.66
CA LEU A 205 -10.06 7.95 -23.32
C LEU A 205 -10.25 8.10 -24.80
N THR A 206 -9.73 9.20 -25.35
CA THR A 206 -9.85 9.54 -26.79
C THR A 206 -8.68 10.43 -27.23
N ASP A 207 -8.70 10.88 -28.49
CA ASP A 207 -7.67 11.77 -29.03
C ASP A 207 -7.64 13.14 -28.32
N LEU A 208 -6.46 13.64 -28.00
CA LEU A 208 -6.24 15.00 -27.47
C LEU A 208 -6.84 16.06 -28.41
N TYR A 209 -6.59 15.90 -29.71
CA TYR A 209 -7.13 16.79 -30.72
C TYR A 209 -8.66 16.93 -30.69
N LEU A 210 -9.38 15.81 -30.52
CA LEU A 210 -10.84 15.84 -30.42
C LEU A 210 -11.30 16.66 -29.23
N VAL A 211 -10.69 16.48 -28.06
CA VAL A 211 -11.08 17.18 -26.84
C VAL A 211 -10.76 18.66 -26.92
N ASN A 212 -9.59 19.05 -27.45
CA ASN A 212 -9.23 20.44 -27.67
C ASN A 212 -10.19 21.15 -28.61
N ARG A 213 -10.60 20.49 -29.71
CA ARG A 213 -11.64 21.03 -30.62
C ARG A 213 -13.02 21.16 -29.97
N LEU A 214 -13.38 20.25 -29.07
CA LEU A 214 -14.64 20.37 -28.32
C LEU A 214 -14.60 21.56 -27.35
N ASN A 215 -13.44 21.89 -26.82
CA ASN A 215 -13.22 23.02 -25.95
C ASN A 215 -13.05 24.36 -26.69
N ASN A 216 -12.92 24.38 -28.03
CA ASN A 216 -12.52 25.54 -28.84
C ASN A 216 -11.13 26.07 -28.50
N TRP A 217 -10.19 25.18 -28.17
CA TRP A 217 -8.83 25.54 -27.80
C TRP A 217 -7.89 25.53 -29.00
N GLU A 218 -6.86 26.37 -28.91
CA GLU A 218 -5.75 26.39 -29.86
C GLU A 218 -4.89 25.12 -29.70
N PRO A 219 -4.07 24.78 -30.70
CA PRO A 219 -3.28 23.52 -30.70
C PRO A 219 -2.32 23.37 -29.52
N ASP A 220 -1.83 24.46 -28.93
CA ASP A 220 -0.92 24.49 -27.78
C ASP A 220 -1.63 24.67 -26.42
N GLN A 221 -2.94 24.79 -26.44
CA GLN A 221 -3.78 24.84 -25.24
C GLN A 221 -4.25 23.42 -24.85
N VAL A 222 -4.09 23.09 -23.57
CA VAL A 222 -4.49 21.81 -22.98
C VAL A 222 -5.08 22.04 -21.59
N SER A 223 -5.75 21.04 -21.02
CA SER A 223 -6.16 21.12 -19.60
C SER A 223 -4.98 21.15 -18.66
N GLY A 224 -3.87 20.51 -19.05
CA GLY A 224 -2.66 20.49 -18.24
C GLY A 224 -1.66 19.44 -18.70
N VAL A 225 -0.66 19.28 -17.85
CA VAL A 225 0.42 18.29 -17.98
C VAL A 225 0.39 17.33 -16.81
N GLU A 226 0.59 16.08 -17.11
CA GLU A 226 0.75 15.00 -16.14
C GLU A 226 2.22 14.57 -16.09
N LEU A 227 2.77 14.46 -14.87
CA LEU A 227 4.13 14.01 -14.65
C LEU A 227 4.14 12.72 -13.83
N GLU A 228 4.86 11.74 -14.34
CA GLU A 228 5.19 10.52 -13.61
C GLU A 228 6.58 10.67 -12.98
N ILE A 229 6.69 10.45 -11.67
CA ILE A 229 7.98 10.50 -10.95
C ILE A 229 8.53 9.10 -10.70
N ARG A 230 9.85 9.02 -10.51
CA ARG A 230 10.60 7.77 -10.27
C ARG A 230 10.44 7.27 -8.86
N ASP A 231 10.47 8.18 -7.88
CA ASP A 231 10.44 7.88 -6.46
C ASP A 231 9.29 8.62 -5.79
N TYR A 232 8.32 7.86 -5.30
CA TYR A 232 7.15 8.42 -4.63
C TYR A 232 7.49 9.14 -3.31
N ASP A 233 8.55 8.71 -2.62
CA ASP A 233 8.95 9.32 -1.35
C ASP A 233 9.41 10.78 -1.54
N LYS A 234 9.74 11.17 -2.79
CA LYS A 234 10.10 12.54 -3.17
C LYS A 234 8.94 13.35 -3.79
N LEU A 235 7.71 12.82 -3.73
CA LEU A 235 6.56 13.45 -4.36
C LEU A 235 6.35 14.89 -3.90
N GLU A 236 6.39 15.13 -2.60
CA GLU A 236 6.13 16.45 -2.02
C GLU A 236 7.24 17.44 -2.37
N GLU A 237 8.51 17.03 -2.25
CA GLU A 237 9.69 17.82 -2.60
C GLU A 237 9.67 18.23 -4.09
N THR A 238 9.50 17.25 -4.99
CA THR A 238 9.45 17.49 -6.44
C THR A 238 8.25 18.37 -6.82
N THR A 239 7.09 18.17 -6.18
CA THR A 239 5.93 19.02 -6.42
C THR A 239 6.20 20.47 -6.05
N TYR A 240 6.85 20.69 -4.92
CA TYR A 240 7.20 22.04 -4.46
C TYR A 240 8.23 22.72 -5.37
N GLU A 241 9.28 22.01 -5.79
CA GLU A 241 10.29 22.54 -6.73
C GLU A 241 9.64 22.96 -8.05
N ILE A 242 8.82 22.10 -8.65
CA ILE A 242 8.12 22.43 -9.90
C ILE A 242 7.14 23.58 -9.70
N ALA A 243 6.47 23.65 -8.55
CA ALA A 243 5.54 24.75 -8.27
C ALA A 243 6.25 26.11 -8.19
N VAL A 244 7.40 26.18 -7.52
CA VAL A 244 8.22 27.40 -7.43
C VAL A 244 8.67 27.86 -8.81
N ASP A 245 9.19 26.96 -9.62
CA ASP A 245 9.71 27.29 -10.96
C ASP A 245 8.61 27.68 -11.95
N THR A 246 7.35 27.21 -11.72
CA THR A 246 6.22 27.45 -12.62
C THR A 246 5.42 28.71 -12.23
N ASP A 247 5.45 29.13 -10.95
CA ASP A 247 4.66 30.25 -10.42
C ASP A 247 5.14 31.63 -10.90
N GLU A 248 6.39 31.73 -11.36
CA GLU A 248 6.99 33.04 -11.72
C GLU A 248 6.46 33.62 -13.05
N ASN A 249 5.82 32.81 -13.92
CA ASN A 249 5.43 33.26 -15.25
C ASN A 249 4.05 32.74 -15.68
N PRO A 250 3.01 33.59 -15.71
CA PRO A 250 1.75 33.24 -16.33
C PRO A 250 1.96 32.91 -17.83
N ASP A 251 1.05 32.12 -18.39
CA ASP A 251 1.09 31.79 -19.81
C ASP A 251 0.84 33.02 -20.70
N ARG A 252 1.02 32.89 -22.00
CA ARG A 252 0.84 34.00 -22.95
C ARG A 252 -0.57 34.60 -23.01
N TYR A 253 -1.57 33.92 -22.42
CA TYR A 253 -2.96 34.41 -22.29
C TYR A 253 -3.25 34.89 -20.86
N GLY A 254 -2.26 34.92 -19.96
CA GLY A 254 -2.39 35.39 -18.59
C GLY A 254 -2.95 34.34 -17.64
N ALA A 255 -2.98 33.06 -18.02
CA ALA A 255 -3.39 31.98 -17.11
C ALA A 255 -2.24 31.64 -16.16
N GLU A 256 -2.56 31.54 -14.87
CA GLU A 256 -1.63 31.08 -13.84
C GLU A 256 -1.63 29.56 -13.74
N TYR A 257 -0.45 29.00 -13.60
CA TYR A 257 -0.29 27.56 -13.41
C TYR A 257 -0.58 27.15 -11.97
N CYS A 258 -1.14 25.97 -11.79
CA CYS A 258 -1.35 25.35 -10.49
C CYS A 258 -0.77 23.94 -10.51
N VAL A 259 0.26 23.71 -9.71
CA VAL A 259 0.92 22.41 -9.56
C VAL A 259 0.33 21.70 -8.36
N ARG A 260 -0.18 20.49 -8.56
CA ARG A 260 -0.77 19.66 -7.49
C ARG A 260 -0.34 18.22 -7.65
N ASN A 261 -0.01 17.60 -6.54
CA ASN A 261 0.26 16.17 -6.51
C ASN A 261 -1.02 15.34 -6.37
N VAL A 262 -0.89 14.04 -6.57
CA VAL A 262 -1.99 13.07 -6.54
C VAL A 262 -2.72 13.04 -5.19
N GLU A 263 -2.03 13.32 -4.09
CA GLU A 263 -2.63 13.38 -2.74
C GLU A 263 -3.51 14.63 -2.57
N GLN A 264 -3.05 15.76 -3.10
CA GLN A 264 -3.81 17.01 -3.10
C GLN A 264 -5.01 16.98 -4.05
N LEU A 265 -4.92 16.21 -5.13
CA LEU A 265 -6.02 15.99 -6.08
C LEU A 265 -7.09 15.05 -5.52
N ASN A 266 -6.71 14.10 -4.68
CA ASN A 266 -7.59 13.06 -4.12
C ASN A 266 -7.53 13.01 -2.59
N PRO A 267 -7.76 14.12 -1.86
CA PRO A 267 -7.48 14.20 -0.43
C PRO A 267 -8.31 13.22 0.39
N GLN A 268 -9.54 12.91 -0.04
CA GLN A 268 -10.42 11.98 0.67
C GLN A 268 -9.89 10.54 0.64
N ILE A 269 -9.39 10.09 -0.52
CA ILE A 269 -8.86 8.75 -0.69
C ILE A 269 -7.54 8.61 0.10
N PHE A 270 -6.64 9.60 0.00
CA PHE A 270 -5.37 9.55 0.70
C PHE A 270 -5.53 9.72 2.22
N ALA A 271 -6.50 10.53 2.69
CA ALA A 271 -6.85 10.58 4.12
C ALA A 271 -7.36 9.21 4.62
N TRP A 272 -8.19 8.53 3.83
CA TRP A 272 -8.64 7.18 4.16
C TRP A 272 -7.49 6.17 4.17
N LEU A 273 -6.56 6.22 3.20
CA LEU A 273 -5.35 5.40 3.19
C LEU A 273 -4.46 5.68 4.41
N GLY A 274 -4.41 6.93 4.89
CA GLY A 274 -3.69 7.33 6.10
C GLY A 274 -4.23 6.68 7.38
N ILE A 275 -5.55 6.42 7.46
CA ILE A 275 -6.15 5.69 8.60
C ILE A 275 -5.58 4.26 8.69
N LEU A 276 -5.22 3.64 7.58
CA LEU A 276 -4.63 2.31 7.58
C LEU A 276 -3.26 2.27 8.28
N ASP A 277 -2.49 3.36 8.24
CA ASP A 277 -1.21 3.46 8.97
C ASP A 277 -1.43 3.42 10.49
N VAL A 278 -2.47 4.11 10.97
CA VAL A 278 -2.83 4.05 12.39
C VAL A 278 -3.25 2.62 12.78
N ASN A 279 -4.01 1.94 11.91
CA ASN A 279 -4.42 0.56 12.15
C ASN A 279 -3.20 -0.40 12.22
N ILE A 280 -2.18 -0.21 11.37
CA ILE A 280 -0.92 -0.98 11.46
C ILE A 280 -0.33 -0.82 12.86
N TRP A 281 -0.13 0.41 13.33
CA TRP A 281 0.48 0.67 14.64
C TRP A 281 -0.33 0.04 15.77
N VAL A 282 -1.65 0.13 15.74
CA VAL A 282 -2.53 -0.51 16.74
C VAL A 282 -2.33 -2.03 16.74
N ILE A 283 -2.35 -2.67 15.57
CA ILE A 283 -2.14 -4.11 15.44
C ILE A 283 -0.75 -4.50 15.96
N LEU A 284 0.32 -3.78 15.57
CA LEU A 284 1.68 -4.07 16.00
C LEU A 284 1.83 -3.98 17.52
N ILE A 285 1.32 -2.91 18.14
CA ILE A 285 1.37 -2.72 19.60
C ILE A 285 0.60 -3.83 20.32
N LEU A 286 -0.60 -4.14 19.86
CA LEU A 286 -1.43 -5.21 20.46
C LEU A 286 -0.73 -6.58 20.34
N MET A 287 -0.19 -6.92 19.18
CA MET A 287 0.47 -8.21 18.95
C MET A 287 1.77 -8.34 19.75
N ILE A 288 2.56 -7.27 19.85
CA ILE A 288 3.74 -7.23 20.73
C ILE A 288 3.31 -7.40 22.19
N GLY A 289 2.23 -6.74 22.61
CA GLY A 289 1.68 -6.89 23.96
C GLY A 289 1.25 -8.32 24.27
N VAL A 290 0.51 -8.96 23.37
CA VAL A 290 0.06 -10.36 23.52
C VAL A 290 1.24 -11.33 23.54
N ALA A 291 2.18 -11.18 22.61
CA ALA A 291 3.40 -12.01 22.56
C ALA A 291 4.22 -11.85 23.83
N GLY A 292 4.38 -10.62 24.32
CA GLY A 292 5.11 -10.33 25.54
C GLY A 292 4.42 -10.90 26.78
N PHE A 293 3.11 -10.73 26.91
CA PHE A 293 2.35 -11.28 28.03
C PHE A 293 2.40 -12.81 28.10
N THR A 294 2.27 -13.48 26.96
CA THR A 294 2.41 -14.94 26.88
C THR A 294 3.81 -15.41 27.25
N MET A 295 4.84 -14.66 26.83
CA MET A 295 6.24 -14.95 27.22
C MET A 295 6.50 -14.72 28.70
N VAL A 296 6.00 -13.64 29.28
CA VAL A 296 6.09 -13.36 30.72
C VAL A 296 5.47 -14.50 31.51
N SER A 297 4.24 -14.91 31.16
CA SER A 297 3.52 -16.00 31.80
C SER A 297 4.29 -17.33 31.67
N GLY A 298 4.78 -17.66 30.48
CA GLY A 298 5.59 -18.84 30.23
C GLY A 298 6.89 -18.88 31.05
N LEU A 299 7.63 -17.75 31.11
CA LEU A 299 8.84 -17.66 31.90
C LEU A 299 8.56 -17.80 33.40
N LEU A 300 7.46 -17.19 33.92
CA LEU A 300 7.08 -17.32 35.32
C LEU A 300 6.80 -18.78 35.69
N ILE A 301 6.03 -19.50 34.88
CA ILE A 301 5.74 -20.92 35.10
C ILE A 301 7.03 -21.73 35.14
N ILE A 302 7.95 -21.50 34.21
CA ILE A 302 9.22 -22.21 34.17
C ILE A 302 10.09 -21.89 35.39
N ILE A 303 10.14 -20.61 35.85
CA ILE A 303 10.90 -20.23 37.03
C ILE A 303 10.34 -20.95 38.28
N ILE A 304 9.03 -20.99 38.44
CA ILE A 304 8.38 -21.64 39.58
C ILE A 304 8.66 -23.15 39.55
N GLU A 305 8.53 -23.81 38.42
CA GLU A 305 8.78 -25.25 38.29
C GLU A 305 10.24 -25.63 38.51
N ARG A 306 11.18 -24.75 38.17
CA ARG A 306 12.63 -24.98 38.34
C ARG A 306 13.20 -24.36 39.62
N THR A 307 12.33 -24.06 40.61
CA THR A 307 12.74 -23.43 41.90
C THR A 307 13.75 -24.28 42.65
N SER A 308 13.59 -25.61 42.68
CA SER A 308 14.57 -26.54 43.31
C SER A 308 15.95 -26.45 42.65
N MET A 309 16.00 -26.51 41.28
CA MET A 309 17.25 -26.32 40.57
C MET A 309 17.91 -24.96 40.85
N ILE A 310 17.11 -23.88 40.94
CA ILE A 310 17.62 -22.53 41.32
C ILE A 310 18.21 -22.56 42.71
N GLY A 311 17.54 -23.22 43.66
CA GLY A 311 18.02 -23.40 45.05
C GLY A 311 19.38 -24.13 45.10
N VAL A 312 19.54 -25.24 44.37
CA VAL A 312 20.78 -26.00 44.25
C VAL A 312 21.89 -25.14 43.64
N LEU A 313 21.62 -24.44 42.55
CA LEU A 313 22.62 -23.55 41.93
C LEU A 313 23.08 -22.43 42.87
N LYS A 314 22.17 -21.86 43.67
CA LYS A 314 22.50 -20.85 44.68
C LYS A 314 23.32 -21.42 45.85
N SER A 315 23.01 -22.63 46.30
CA SER A 315 23.79 -23.30 47.35
C SER A 315 25.20 -23.67 46.90
N LEU A 316 25.40 -23.90 45.60
CA LEU A 316 26.71 -24.07 44.96
C LEU A 316 27.47 -22.76 44.70
N GLY A 317 26.92 -21.61 45.15
CA GLY A 317 27.57 -20.30 45.03
C GLY A 317 27.29 -19.54 43.72
N ALA A 318 26.30 -19.97 42.90
CA ALA A 318 25.93 -19.25 41.69
C ALA A 318 25.31 -17.90 42.02
N ASN A 319 25.84 -16.83 41.43
CA ASN A 319 25.32 -15.49 41.58
C ASN A 319 23.94 -15.34 40.88
N ASN A 320 23.05 -14.54 41.44
CA ASN A 320 21.74 -14.21 40.92
C ASN A 320 21.80 -13.78 39.43
N PHE A 321 22.79 -13.02 39.03
CA PHE A 321 22.99 -12.59 37.63
C PHE A 321 23.27 -13.76 36.69
N THR A 322 24.05 -14.74 37.12
CA THR A 322 24.36 -15.95 36.35
C THR A 322 23.10 -16.77 36.13
N ILE A 323 22.26 -16.96 37.16
CA ILE A 323 21.01 -17.70 37.06
C ILE A 323 20.01 -16.98 36.15
N ARG A 324 19.85 -15.65 36.34
CA ARG A 324 19.02 -14.82 35.44
C ARG A 324 19.46 -14.99 33.97
N LYS A 325 20.76 -14.98 33.69
CA LYS A 325 21.33 -15.17 32.36
C LYS A 325 20.98 -16.54 31.77
N VAL A 326 20.87 -17.60 32.58
CA VAL A 326 20.42 -18.92 32.12
C VAL A 326 18.99 -18.87 31.60
N PHE A 327 18.06 -18.29 32.36
CA PHE A 327 16.65 -18.19 31.96
C PHE A 327 16.43 -17.23 30.78
N LEU A 328 17.20 -16.14 30.70
CA LEU A 328 17.15 -15.24 29.53
C LEU A 328 17.62 -15.97 28.26
N TRP A 329 18.71 -16.74 28.32
CA TRP A 329 19.16 -17.56 27.18
C TRP A 329 18.14 -18.63 26.77
N PHE A 330 17.53 -19.29 27.76
CA PHE A 330 16.43 -20.22 27.50
C PHE A 330 15.29 -19.56 26.76
N SER A 331 14.88 -18.38 27.20
CA SER A 331 13.82 -17.60 26.56
C SER A 331 14.19 -17.17 25.14
N VAL A 332 15.44 -16.77 24.90
CA VAL A 332 15.92 -16.44 23.54
C VAL A 332 15.82 -17.63 22.59
N PHE A 333 16.12 -18.84 23.05
CA PHE A 333 15.92 -20.05 22.22
C PHE A 333 14.44 -20.31 21.92
N LEU A 334 13.57 -20.04 22.89
CA LEU A 334 12.13 -20.20 22.73
C LEU A 334 11.56 -19.18 21.76
N ILE A 335 11.96 -17.90 21.94
CA ILE A 335 11.59 -16.80 21.03
C ILE A 335 12.04 -17.13 19.61
N GLY A 336 13.31 -17.57 19.44
CA GLY A 336 13.83 -17.94 18.10
C GLY A 336 13.02 -19.00 17.40
N LYS A 337 12.58 -20.04 18.12
CA LYS A 337 11.67 -21.06 17.56
C LYS A 337 10.29 -20.51 17.25
N GLY A 338 9.71 -19.70 18.14
CA GLY A 338 8.42 -19.05 17.90
C GLY A 338 8.47 -18.16 16.66
N MET A 339 9.52 -17.34 16.55
CA MET A 339 9.73 -16.47 15.39
C MET A 339 9.94 -17.26 14.10
N LEU A 340 10.66 -18.38 14.14
CA LEU A 340 10.85 -19.24 12.97
C LEU A 340 9.49 -19.72 12.42
N TRP A 341 8.63 -20.24 13.30
CA TRP A 341 7.29 -20.67 12.91
C TRP A 341 6.41 -19.49 12.48
N GLY A 342 6.50 -18.35 13.17
CA GLY A 342 5.79 -17.13 12.80
C GLY A 342 6.16 -16.64 11.38
N ASN A 343 7.45 -16.64 11.07
CA ASN A 343 7.94 -16.32 9.73
C ASN A 343 7.46 -17.31 8.67
N ILE A 344 7.50 -18.62 8.97
CA ILE A 344 7.03 -19.65 8.03
C ILE A 344 5.53 -19.45 7.74
N ILE A 345 4.70 -19.23 8.76
CA ILE A 345 3.25 -19.04 8.61
C ILE A 345 2.97 -17.75 7.84
N GLY A 346 3.61 -16.62 8.24
CA GLY A 346 3.42 -15.31 7.59
C GLY A 346 3.84 -15.32 6.12
N LEU A 347 5.01 -15.88 5.82
CA LEU A 347 5.49 -16.02 4.43
C LEU A 347 4.66 -17.01 3.62
N ALA A 348 4.21 -18.12 4.21
CA ALA A 348 3.32 -19.06 3.54
C ALA A 348 2.02 -18.38 3.13
N PHE A 349 1.41 -17.59 4.02
CA PHE A 349 0.22 -16.78 3.67
C PHE A 349 0.52 -15.84 2.51
N TYR A 350 1.63 -15.09 2.57
CA TYR A 350 2.04 -14.17 1.51
C TYR A 350 2.15 -14.87 0.16
N PHE A 351 2.87 -15.99 0.08
CA PHE A 351 3.06 -16.72 -1.19
C PHE A 351 1.76 -17.37 -1.68
N VAL A 352 0.97 -17.97 -0.78
CA VAL A 352 -0.32 -18.56 -1.15
C VAL A 352 -1.24 -17.47 -1.72
N GLN A 353 -1.38 -16.34 -1.03
CA GLN A 353 -2.24 -15.26 -1.51
C GLN A 353 -1.76 -14.66 -2.83
N ARG A 354 -0.45 -14.45 -2.99
CA ARG A 354 0.12 -13.87 -4.21
C ARG A 354 -0.08 -14.76 -5.45
N TRP A 355 -0.03 -16.08 -5.29
CA TRP A 355 -0.14 -17.01 -6.42
C TRP A 355 -1.56 -17.49 -6.68
N SER A 356 -2.35 -17.71 -5.64
CA SER A 356 -3.70 -18.25 -5.78
C SER A 356 -4.80 -17.20 -5.79
N GLY A 357 -4.55 -15.99 -5.23
CA GLY A 357 -5.60 -14.99 -5.02
C GLY A 357 -6.77 -15.54 -4.20
N LEU A 358 -6.49 -16.44 -3.23
CA LEU A 358 -7.49 -17.20 -2.48
C LEU A 358 -8.52 -16.30 -1.79
N PHE A 359 -8.03 -15.22 -1.17
CA PHE A 359 -8.90 -14.25 -0.51
C PHE A 359 -9.33 -13.19 -1.52
N LYS A 360 -10.59 -13.26 -1.92
CA LYS A 360 -11.23 -12.32 -2.84
C LYS A 360 -11.86 -11.19 -2.07
N LEU A 361 -11.94 -10.03 -2.70
CA LEU A 361 -12.61 -8.83 -2.24
C LEU A 361 -13.72 -8.48 -3.22
N ASP A 362 -14.69 -7.70 -2.75
CA ASP A 362 -15.69 -7.09 -3.61
C ASP A 362 -15.06 -5.88 -4.34
N PRO A 363 -14.96 -5.92 -5.68
CA PRO A 363 -14.33 -4.84 -6.43
C PRO A 363 -15.03 -3.49 -6.32
N GLU A 364 -16.34 -3.48 -6.07
CA GLU A 364 -17.11 -2.23 -5.96
C GLU A 364 -16.79 -1.49 -4.66
N THR A 365 -16.54 -2.24 -3.58
CA THR A 365 -16.26 -1.67 -2.25
C THR A 365 -14.77 -1.40 -2.02
N TYR A 366 -13.91 -2.31 -2.48
CA TYR A 366 -12.46 -2.28 -2.16
C TYR A 366 -11.57 -1.92 -3.36
N TYR A 367 -12.14 -1.59 -4.50
CA TYR A 367 -11.43 -1.22 -5.74
C TYR A 367 -10.53 -2.32 -6.31
N MET A 368 -10.65 -3.56 -5.84
CA MET A 368 -9.82 -4.69 -6.29
C MET A 368 -10.50 -6.04 -6.05
N ALA A 369 -10.22 -7.01 -6.93
CA ALA A 369 -10.87 -8.32 -6.89
C ALA A 369 -10.27 -9.30 -5.88
N THR A 370 -9.03 -9.07 -5.44
CA THR A 370 -8.31 -9.95 -4.50
C THR A 370 -7.55 -9.13 -3.48
N VAL A 371 -7.35 -9.68 -2.27
CA VAL A 371 -6.53 -9.04 -1.24
C VAL A 371 -5.11 -8.88 -1.76
N PRO A 372 -4.62 -7.65 -1.96
CA PRO A 372 -3.27 -7.40 -2.43
C PRO A 372 -2.29 -7.66 -1.30
N VAL A 373 -1.13 -8.21 -1.63
CA VAL A 373 -0.05 -8.45 -0.69
C VAL A 373 1.25 -7.94 -1.27
N SER A 374 1.98 -7.13 -0.50
CA SER A 374 3.29 -6.62 -0.88
C SER A 374 4.35 -7.08 0.13
N PHE A 375 5.51 -7.43 -0.35
CA PHE A 375 6.63 -7.85 0.49
C PHE A 375 7.74 -6.82 0.42
N ASN A 376 8.05 -6.22 1.57
CA ASN A 376 9.18 -5.33 1.74
C ASN A 376 10.16 -5.96 2.72
N ILE A 377 11.38 -6.27 2.25
CA ILE A 377 12.40 -6.93 3.03
C ILE A 377 12.83 -6.12 4.27
N TRP A 378 12.86 -4.79 4.16
CA TRP A 378 13.24 -3.92 5.26
C TRP A 378 12.20 -3.94 6.38
N LEU A 379 10.90 -3.87 6.03
CA LEU A 379 9.80 -3.99 6.99
C LEU A 379 9.79 -5.38 7.63
N PHE A 380 10.02 -6.44 6.86
CA PHE A 380 10.13 -7.80 7.38
C PHE A 380 11.26 -7.94 8.41
N LEU A 381 12.45 -7.41 8.12
CA LEU A 381 13.58 -7.42 9.04
C LEU A 381 13.29 -6.58 10.30
N LEU A 382 12.66 -5.43 10.13
CA LEU A 382 12.29 -4.53 11.23
C LEU A 382 11.26 -5.21 12.16
N LEU A 383 10.25 -5.88 11.63
CA LEU A 383 9.26 -6.65 12.40
C LEU A 383 9.95 -7.76 13.22
N ASN A 384 10.87 -8.50 12.60
CA ASN A 384 11.62 -9.54 13.30
C ASN A 384 12.51 -8.96 14.40
N ALA A 385 13.29 -7.92 14.11
CA ALA A 385 14.16 -7.28 15.09
C ALA A 385 13.34 -6.63 16.22
N GLY A 386 12.26 -5.95 15.90
CA GLY A 386 11.34 -5.33 16.88
C GLY A 386 10.68 -6.37 17.79
N THR A 387 10.19 -7.47 17.24
CA THR A 387 9.59 -8.56 18.01
C THR A 387 10.61 -9.22 18.95
N LEU A 388 11.83 -9.48 18.47
CA LEU A 388 12.90 -10.04 19.28
C LEU A 388 13.27 -9.09 20.44
N LEU A 389 13.50 -7.81 20.12
CA LEU A 389 13.88 -6.79 21.11
C LEU A 389 12.78 -6.61 22.16
N ALA A 390 11.54 -6.42 21.74
CA ALA A 390 10.41 -6.24 22.64
C ALA A 390 10.20 -7.47 23.55
N SER A 391 10.25 -8.69 22.97
CA SER A 391 10.13 -9.92 23.75
C SER A 391 11.24 -10.07 24.79
N VAL A 392 12.49 -9.77 24.44
CA VAL A 392 13.62 -9.82 25.41
C VAL A 392 13.47 -8.76 26.50
N LEU A 393 13.07 -7.54 26.16
CA LEU A 393 12.88 -6.46 27.13
C LEU A 393 11.76 -6.81 28.13
N MET A 394 10.64 -7.36 27.67
CA MET A 394 9.53 -7.77 28.55
C MET A 394 9.94 -8.85 29.56
N LEU A 395 10.92 -9.69 29.23
CA LEU A 395 11.41 -10.75 30.12
C LEU A 395 12.31 -10.23 31.23
N LEU A 396 12.84 -9.03 31.13
CA LEU A 396 13.69 -8.46 32.19
C LEU A 396 12.94 -8.35 33.52
N GLY A 397 11.67 -7.90 33.51
CA GLY A 397 10.84 -7.77 34.70
C GLY A 397 10.68 -9.10 35.47
N PRO A 398 10.09 -10.14 34.87
CA PRO A 398 9.91 -11.44 35.53
C PRO A 398 11.22 -12.11 36.00
N SER A 399 12.32 -11.87 35.29
CA SER A 399 13.61 -12.42 35.66
C SER A 399 14.09 -11.94 37.05
N PHE A 400 13.61 -10.79 37.57
CA PHE A 400 13.93 -10.32 38.92
C PHE A 400 13.35 -11.21 40.04
N LEU A 401 12.26 -11.97 39.77
CA LEU A 401 11.69 -12.90 40.73
C LEU A 401 12.72 -13.97 41.17
N ILE A 402 13.67 -14.33 40.30
CA ILE A 402 14.75 -15.27 40.59
C ILE A 402 15.58 -14.80 41.80
N THR A 403 15.71 -13.50 41.98
CA THR A 403 16.49 -12.94 43.13
C THR A 403 15.81 -13.18 44.48
N ARG A 404 14.47 -13.27 44.51
CA ARG A 404 13.67 -13.46 45.73
C ARG A 404 13.55 -14.92 46.16
N ILE A 405 14.02 -15.89 45.38
CA ILE A 405 14.01 -17.32 45.71
C ILE A 405 15.14 -17.59 46.73
N HIS A 406 14.77 -18.04 47.93
CA HIS A 406 15.74 -18.39 48.99
C HIS A 406 16.11 -19.88 48.94
N PRO A 407 17.42 -20.23 49.01
CA PRO A 407 17.90 -21.63 48.95
C PRO A 407 17.28 -22.55 50.02
N ALA A 408 17.15 -22.04 51.23
CA ALA A 408 16.67 -22.82 52.37
C ALA A 408 15.22 -23.29 52.25
N THR A 409 14.36 -22.52 51.59
CA THR A 409 12.94 -22.87 51.39
C THR A 409 12.74 -23.71 50.14
N SER A 410 13.62 -23.57 49.13
CA SER A 410 13.49 -24.21 47.82
C SER A 410 13.87 -25.68 47.80
N ILE A 411 14.73 -26.13 48.72
CA ILE A 411 15.21 -27.53 48.81
C ILE A 411 14.26 -28.40 49.66
N ARG A 412 13.36 -27.79 50.44
CA ARG A 412 12.46 -28.46 51.40
C ARG A 412 11.12 -28.92 50.80
N TYR A 413 10.84 -28.56 49.55
CA TYR A 413 9.61 -28.98 48.82
C TYR A 413 9.92 -30.09 47.84
N GLU A 414 10.11 -31.29 48.37
CA GLU A 414 9.87 -32.59 47.72
C GLU A 414 8.94 -33.44 48.59
#